data_aa9a52dabc433940724305c9069f542c
#
_entry.id   aa9a52dabc433940724305c9069f542c
#
_cell.length_a   1.000
_cell.length_b   1.000
_cell.length_c   1.000
_cell.angle_alpha   90.00
_cell.angle_beta   90.00
_cell.angle_gamma   90.00
#
_symmetry.space_group_name_H-M   'P 1'
#
loop_
_entity.id
_entity.type
_entity.pdbx_description
1 polymer ?
#
loop_
_entity_poly.entity_id
_entity_poly.type
_entity_poly.pdbx_seq_one_letter_code
_entity_poly.pdbx_strand_id
1 'polypeptide(L)'
;MAGPAASLVVARCARDPENAADHDMIAGYFLLHLMAEKGEAPGAGMLERLAKSSGGLNAIMGDAIDFTLTPMFISYFGSTPRILQEIVEEEIADGSVKVCALAALAYAAASGMSDRAALEHWLATLPVLWKDEGEDVACFDGFAHAIALLGAQDLAPLARAAFEGGLIEEELMAREEFEEIYALAREEPNPLAPFEREGLAPFSDAILSLAAVEAAIQMAAEESPEDYDDGLPDDEGRRAETVVNPNRDVGRNDPCPCGSGKKFKKCCGAA
;
A
#
# COMPACT_ATOMS: atom_id res chain seq x y z
N MET A 1 8.76 6.01 -18.58
CA MET A 1 8.45 7.33 -17.95
C MET A 1 6.94 7.45 -17.85
N ALA A 2 6.40 7.45 -16.65
CA ALA A 2 5.01 7.82 -16.44
C ALA A 2 4.85 9.27 -16.92
N GLY A 3 3.93 9.50 -17.86
CA GLY A 3 3.77 10.83 -18.46
C GLY A 3 3.19 11.84 -17.45
N PRO A 4 3.24 13.16 -17.77
CA PRO A 4 2.69 14.20 -16.89
C PRO A 4 1.23 13.96 -16.49
N ALA A 5 0.46 13.23 -17.28
CA ALA A 5 -0.92 12.86 -16.98
C ALA A 5 -1.02 11.88 -15.79
N ALA A 6 -0.11 10.91 -15.66
CA ALA A 6 -0.09 9.97 -14.56
C ALA A 6 0.16 10.68 -13.22
N SER A 7 1.16 11.57 -13.18
CA SER A 7 1.44 12.40 -12.01
C SER A 7 0.26 13.30 -11.60
N LEU A 8 -0.57 13.71 -12.57
CA LEU A 8 -1.75 14.54 -12.33
C LEU A 8 -2.90 13.75 -11.69
N VAL A 9 -3.11 12.48 -12.09
CA VAL A 9 -4.13 11.59 -11.52
C VAL A 9 -3.83 11.34 -10.05
N VAL A 10 -2.62 10.84 -9.74
CA VAL A 10 -2.24 10.55 -8.36
C VAL A 10 -2.20 11.82 -7.49
N ALA A 11 -1.79 12.98 -8.05
CA ALA A 11 -1.83 14.25 -7.34
C ALA A 11 -3.26 14.75 -7.04
N ARG A 12 -4.27 14.38 -7.85
CA ARG A 12 -5.68 14.66 -7.56
C ARG A 12 -6.18 13.78 -6.42
N CYS A 13 -5.92 12.47 -6.48
CA CYS A 13 -6.27 11.55 -5.40
C CYS A 13 -5.62 11.97 -4.07
N ALA A 14 -4.34 12.36 -4.09
CA ALA A 14 -3.62 12.83 -2.91
C ALA A 14 -4.13 14.16 -2.32
N ARG A 15 -4.83 14.97 -3.13
CA ARG A 15 -5.34 16.27 -2.66
C ARG A 15 -6.69 16.17 -1.95
N ASP A 16 -7.54 15.28 -2.40
CA ASP A 16 -8.91 15.12 -1.91
C ASP A 16 -9.35 13.66 -2.17
N PRO A 17 -8.86 12.70 -1.36
CA PRO A 17 -9.17 11.29 -1.56
C PRO A 17 -10.66 10.99 -1.44
N GLU A 18 -11.36 11.65 -0.52
CA GLU A 18 -12.79 11.41 -0.24
C GLU A 18 -13.71 11.84 -1.41
N ASN A 19 -13.26 12.77 -2.25
CA ASN A 19 -14.01 13.26 -3.41
C ASN A 19 -13.36 12.87 -4.75
N ALA A 20 -12.32 12.04 -4.74
CA ALA A 20 -11.73 11.52 -5.95
C ALA A 20 -12.72 10.60 -6.68
N ALA A 21 -12.79 10.69 -8.01
CA ALA A 21 -13.63 9.79 -8.77
C ALA A 21 -13.05 8.36 -8.77
N ASP A 22 -13.90 7.34 -8.71
CA ASP A 22 -13.49 5.92 -8.63
C ASP A 22 -12.45 5.55 -9.69
N HIS A 23 -12.61 6.04 -10.93
CA HIS A 23 -11.64 5.77 -11.99
C HIS A 23 -10.28 6.43 -11.76
N ASP A 24 -10.20 7.58 -11.05
CA ASP A 24 -8.94 8.21 -10.68
C ASP A 24 -8.26 7.42 -9.53
N MET A 25 -9.03 6.86 -8.61
CA MET A 25 -8.52 6.00 -7.54
C MET A 25 -7.90 4.71 -8.09
N ILE A 26 -8.64 4.01 -8.96
CA ILE A 26 -8.15 2.80 -9.65
C ILE A 26 -6.88 3.12 -10.46
N ALA A 27 -6.89 4.22 -11.22
CA ALA A 27 -5.72 4.64 -11.98
C ALA A 27 -4.55 4.99 -11.05
N GLY A 28 -4.80 5.65 -9.91
CA GLY A 28 -3.83 5.98 -8.88
C GLY A 28 -3.14 4.74 -8.32
N TYR A 29 -3.92 3.72 -8.00
CA TYR A 29 -3.45 2.43 -7.52
C TYR A 29 -2.44 1.79 -8.48
N PHE A 30 -2.81 1.56 -9.73
CA PHE A 30 -1.91 0.98 -10.72
C PHE A 30 -0.67 1.84 -11.01
N LEU A 31 -0.84 3.17 -11.03
CA LEU A 31 0.25 4.08 -11.28
C LEU A 31 1.29 4.08 -10.15
N LEU A 32 0.88 4.00 -8.88
CA LEU A 32 1.81 3.89 -7.76
C LEU A 32 2.69 2.64 -7.89
N HIS A 33 2.10 1.49 -8.23
CA HIS A 33 2.82 0.23 -8.43
C HIS A 33 3.82 0.33 -9.61
N LEU A 34 3.37 0.83 -10.76
CA LEU A 34 4.24 0.99 -11.94
C LEU A 34 5.38 1.98 -11.71
N MET A 35 5.13 3.05 -10.96
CA MET A 35 6.16 4.03 -10.62
C MET A 35 7.17 3.47 -9.62
N ALA A 36 6.71 2.63 -8.66
CA ALA A 36 7.59 1.92 -7.73
C ALA A 36 8.52 0.94 -8.46
N GLU A 37 7.99 0.15 -9.40
CA GLU A 37 8.79 -0.76 -10.24
C GLU A 37 9.88 -0.04 -11.03
N LYS A 38 9.58 1.17 -11.53
CA LYS A 38 10.53 1.97 -12.31
C LYS A 38 11.49 2.80 -11.45
N GLY A 39 11.27 2.88 -10.14
CA GLY A 39 12.06 3.74 -9.25
C GLY A 39 11.94 5.23 -9.59
N GLU A 40 10.80 5.68 -10.10
CA GLU A 40 10.63 7.06 -10.57
C GLU A 40 10.51 8.05 -9.41
N ALA A 41 11.38 9.04 -9.33
CA ALA A 41 11.40 10.05 -8.26
C ALA A 41 10.06 10.79 -8.02
N PRO A 42 9.23 11.12 -9.04
CA PRO A 42 7.89 11.65 -8.77
C PRO A 42 7.00 10.72 -7.94
N GLY A 43 7.16 9.39 -8.08
CA GLY A 43 6.45 8.39 -7.29
C GLY A 43 6.78 8.48 -5.81
N ALA A 44 8.06 8.61 -5.46
CA ALA A 44 8.50 8.76 -4.09
C ALA A 44 7.84 9.97 -3.39
N GLY A 45 7.90 11.15 -4.01
CA GLY A 45 7.31 12.36 -3.44
C GLY A 45 5.78 12.34 -3.36
N MET A 46 5.11 11.50 -4.17
CA MET A 46 3.66 11.29 -4.07
C MET A 46 3.33 10.31 -2.96
N LEU A 47 4.06 9.21 -2.87
CA LEU A 47 3.91 8.21 -1.82
C LEU A 47 4.13 8.83 -0.43
N GLU A 48 5.17 9.66 -0.28
CA GLU A 48 5.42 10.40 0.97
C GLU A 48 4.24 11.28 1.38
N ARG A 49 3.70 12.09 0.45
CA ARG A 49 2.55 12.96 0.76
C ARG A 49 1.29 12.20 1.13
N LEU A 50 1.01 11.10 0.42
CA LEU A 50 -0.13 10.23 0.71
C LEU A 50 0.05 9.55 2.07
N ALA A 51 1.25 9.07 2.38
CA ALA A 51 1.55 8.42 3.66
C ALA A 51 1.42 9.35 4.87
N LYS A 52 1.66 10.66 4.66
CA LYS A 52 1.52 11.69 5.70
C LYS A 52 0.12 12.34 5.73
N SER A 53 -0.86 11.82 5.01
CA SER A 53 -2.23 12.33 4.98
C SER A 53 -3.20 11.33 5.61
N SER A 54 -4.24 11.82 6.29
CA SER A 54 -5.29 10.95 6.82
C SER A 54 -6.03 10.26 5.69
N GLY A 55 -6.09 8.93 5.73
CA GLY A 55 -6.84 8.10 4.78
C GLY A 55 -6.31 8.11 3.32
N GLY A 56 -5.25 8.87 3.01
CA GLY A 56 -4.83 9.06 1.63
C GLY A 56 -4.36 7.79 0.91
N LEU A 57 -3.57 6.97 1.59
CA LEU A 57 -3.14 5.68 1.04
C LEU A 57 -4.24 4.62 1.15
N ASN A 58 -4.96 4.57 2.26
CA ASN A 58 -6.07 3.64 2.45
C ASN A 58 -7.14 3.81 1.37
N ALA A 59 -7.48 5.06 1.02
CA ALA A 59 -8.44 5.33 -0.04
C ALA A 59 -8.00 4.81 -1.42
N ILE A 60 -6.69 4.80 -1.71
CA ILE A 60 -6.16 4.37 -3.02
C ILE A 60 -5.84 2.87 -3.02
N MET A 61 -5.28 2.35 -1.95
CA MET A 61 -4.69 1.02 -1.91
C MET A 61 -5.58 -0.01 -1.19
N GLY A 62 -6.46 0.45 -0.27
CA GLY A 62 -7.27 -0.48 0.53
C GLY A 62 -6.39 -1.57 1.16
N ASP A 63 -6.86 -2.80 1.15
CA ASP A 63 -6.17 -3.97 1.71
C ASP A 63 -4.80 -4.27 1.06
N ALA A 64 -4.52 -3.70 -0.12
CA ALA A 64 -3.22 -3.85 -0.77
C ALA A 64 -2.06 -3.18 0.01
N ILE A 65 -2.36 -2.32 0.98
CA ILE A 65 -1.36 -1.72 1.87
C ILE A 65 -0.51 -2.80 2.52
N ASP A 66 -1.12 -3.81 3.10
CA ASP A 66 -0.44 -4.85 3.86
C ASP A 66 0.54 -5.68 3.02
N PHE A 67 0.30 -5.78 1.71
CA PHE A 67 1.11 -6.59 0.80
C PHE A 67 2.16 -5.81 0.01
N THR A 68 1.90 -4.53 -0.30
CA THR A 68 2.73 -3.81 -1.28
C THR A 68 3.40 -2.55 -0.76
N LEU A 69 2.92 -1.96 0.33
CA LEU A 69 3.41 -0.68 0.81
C LEU A 69 4.82 -0.79 1.42
N THR A 70 5.07 -1.81 2.27
CA THR A 70 6.41 -2.03 2.84
C THR A 70 7.48 -2.21 1.76
N PRO A 71 7.31 -3.07 0.72
CA PRO A 71 8.20 -3.14 -0.43
C PRO A 71 8.45 -1.81 -1.13
N MET A 72 7.40 -0.99 -1.34
CA MET A 72 7.54 0.33 -1.94
C MET A 72 8.36 1.27 -1.05
N PHE A 73 8.11 1.29 0.25
CA PHE A 73 8.86 2.10 1.21
C PHE A 73 10.34 1.70 1.26
N ILE A 74 10.66 0.41 1.24
CA ILE A 74 12.03 -0.07 1.16
C ILE A 74 12.71 0.47 -0.09
N SER A 75 12.07 0.34 -1.26
CA SER A 75 12.63 0.76 -2.53
C SER A 75 12.86 2.26 -2.65
N TYR A 76 11.92 3.07 -2.16
CA TYR A 76 12.03 4.52 -2.28
C TYR A 76 12.82 5.18 -1.16
N PHE A 77 12.66 4.69 0.07
CA PHE A 77 13.12 5.43 1.27
C PHE A 77 14.15 4.67 2.11
N GLY A 78 14.50 3.43 1.77
CA GLY A 78 15.44 2.63 2.56
C GLY A 78 16.78 3.32 2.79
N SER A 79 17.28 4.11 1.83
CA SER A 79 18.50 4.91 1.97
C SER A 79 18.27 6.31 2.57
N THR A 80 17.02 6.66 2.86
CA THR A 80 16.61 7.95 3.43
C THR A 80 15.67 7.75 4.62
N PRO A 81 16.12 7.07 5.69
CA PRO A 81 15.26 6.58 6.77
C PRO A 81 14.49 7.70 7.48
N ARG A 82 14.98 8.94 7.42
CA ARG A 82 14.31 10.09 8.04
C ARG A 82 12.89 10.31 7.51
N ILE A 83 12.64 10.05 6.22
CA ILE A 83 11.29 10.18 5.63
C ILE A 83 10.33 9.18 6.28
N LEU A 84 10.77 7.93 6.46
CA LEU A 84 9.95 6.89 7.11
C LEU A 84 9.72 7.20 8.61
N GLN A 85 10.73 7.73 9.30
CA GLN A 85 10.58 8.18 10.69
C GLN A 85 9.54 9.30 10.80
N GLU A 86 9.56 10.28 9.88
CA GLU A 86 8.58 11.36 9.85
C GLU A 86 7.16 10.86 9.58
N ILE A 87 6.98 9.79 8.78
CA ILE A 87 5.68 9.16 8.60
C ILE A 87 5.18 8.53 9.91
N VAL A 88 6.06 7.85 10.65
CA VAL A 88 5.71 7.25 11.96
C VAL A 88 5.39 8.32 13.01
N GLU A 89 6.10 9.45 12.97
CA GLU A 89 5.92 10.59 13.87
C GLU A 89 4.69 11.46 13.53
N GLU A 90 4.08 11.26 12.33
CA GLU A 90 2.93 12.06 11.88
C GLU A 90 1.64 11.61 12.58
N GLU A 91 0.98 12.52 13.30
CA GLU A 91 -0.24 12.21 14.07
C GLU A 91 -1.38 11.70 13.21
N ILE A 92 -1.56 12.28 12.01
CA ILE A 92 -2.66 11.98 11.12
C ILE A 92 -2.40 10.82 10.15
N ALA A 93 -1.21 10.22 10.18
CA ALA A 93 -0.90 9.06 9.33
C ALA A 93 -1.58 7.81 9.89
N ASP A 94 -2.15 6.99 9.00
CA ASP A 94 -2.85 5.78 9.37
C ASP A 94 -1.93 4.75 10.05
N GLY A 95 -2.44 3.98 11.01
CA GLY A 95 -1.70 2.96 11.74
C GLY A 95 -1.05 1.92 10.83
N SER A 96 -1.78 1.37 9.86
CA SER A 96 -1.26 0.42 8.86
C SER A 96 -0.08 0.99 8.06
N VAL A 97 -0.13 2.28 7.72
CA VAL A 97 0.96 2.97 7.03
C VAL A 97 2.20 3.09 7.93
N LYS A 98 2.00 3.36 9.23
CA LYS A 98 3.09 3.42 10.22
C LYS A 98 3.73 2.05 10.43
N VAL A 99 2.93 0.97 10.50
CA VAL A 99 3.43 -0.42 10.56
C VAL A 99 4.35 -0.70 9.37
N CYS A 100 3.90 -0.41 8.15
CA CYS A 100 4.69 -0.61 6.95
C CYS A 100 5.99 0.23 6.95
N ALA A 101 5.95 1.46 7.47
CA ALA A 101 7.13 2.31 7.58
C ALA A 101 8.15 1.76 8.60
N LEU A 102 7.68 1.24 9.74
CA LEU A 102 8.53 0.60 10.76
C LEU A 102 9.19 -0.68 10.23
N ALA A 103 8.46 -1.53 9.51
CA ALA A 103 9.01 -2.72 8.86
C ALA A 103 10.06 -2.37 7.79
N ALA A 104 9.81 -1.32 6.99
CA ALA A 104 10.75 -0.84 5.98
C ALA A 104 12.02 -0.24 6.61
N LEU A 105 11.92 0.47 7.72
CA LEU A 105 13.06 0.96 8.52
C LEU A 105 13.90 -0.20 9.04
N ALA A 106 13.26 -1.24 9.59
CA ALA A 106 13.93 -2.44 10.07
C ALA A 106 14.67 -3.15 8.93
N TYR A 107 14.04 -3.34 7.77
CA TYR A 107 14.68 -3.91 6.59
C TYR A 107 15.90 -3.09 6.15
N ALA A 108 15.76 -1.78 6.04
CA ALA A 108 16.85 -0.90 5.62
C ALA A 108 18.06 -0.99 6.55
N ALA A 109 17.84 -1.11 7.85
CA ALA A 109 18.91 -1.30 8.84
C ALA A 109 19.53 -2.69 8.75
N ALA A 110 18.74 -3.75 8.61
CA ALA A 110 19.23 -5.12 8.50
C ALA A 110 20.03 -5.37 7.22
N SER A 111 19.60 -4.74 6.10
CA SER A 111 20.29 -4.84 4.81
C SER A 111 21.52 -3.91 4.68
N GLY A 112 21.78 -3.05 5.66
CA GLY A 112 22.89 -2.09 5.63
C GLY A 112 22.63 -0.84 4.77
N MET A 113 21.40 -0.60 4.34
CA MET A 113 21.01 0.64 3.64
C MET A 113 20.98 1.85 4.59
N SER A 114 20.77 1.62 5.88
CA SER A 114 20.77 2.65 6.92
C SER A 114 21.51 2.21 8.18
N ASP A 115 21.80 3.16 9.06
CA ASP A 115 22.49 2.91 10.33
C ASP A 115 21.57 2.24 11.35
N ARG A 116 21.85 0.97 11.67
CA ARG A 116 21.08 0.17 12.62
C ARG A 116 21.10 0.75 14.03
N ALA A 117 22.25 1.20 14.52
CA ALA A 117 22.37 1.74 15.87
C ALA A 117 21.57 3.04 16.02
N ALA A 118 21.57 3.88 14.98
CA ALA A 118 20.73 5.08 14.96
C ALA A 118 19.24 4.75 14.96
N LEU A 119 18.83 3.71 14.22
CA LEU A 119 17.44 3.24 14.23
C LEU A 119 17.03 2.70 15.61
N GLU A 120 17.83 1.81 16.20
CA GLU A 120 17.53 1.27 17.53
C GLU A 120 17.44 2.36 18.60
N HIS A 121 18.30 3.38 18.53
CA HIS A 121 18.22 4.53 19.42
C HIS A 121 16.90 5.31 19.23
N TRP A 122 16.49 5.55 18.01
CA TRP A 122 15.23 6.24 17.71
C TRP A 122 14.01 5.41 18.15
N LEU A 123 13.98 4.10 17.86
CA LEU A 123 12.92 3.20 18.31
C LEU A 123 12.73 3.25 19.83
N ALA A 124 13.82 3.32 20.60
CA ALA A 124 13.75 3.43 22.05
C ALA A 124 13.01 4.69 22.55
N THR A 125 12.85 5.72 21.71
CA THR A 125 12.15 6.96 22.07
C THR A 125 10.64 6.87 21.85
N LEU A 126 10.15 6.00 20.96
CA LEU A 126 8.74 5.94 20.55
C LEU A 126 7.77 5.69 21.71
N PRO A 127 8.00 4.75 22.65
CA PRO A 127 7.07 4.55 23.76
C PRO A 127 6.90 5.77 24.66
N VAL A 128 7.90 6.65 24.71
CA VAL A 128 7.82 7.89 25.47
C VAL A 128 7.05 8.97 24.70
N LEU A 129 7.24 9.03 23.38
CA LEU A 129 6.51 9.94 22.49
C LEU A 129 5.02 9.60 22.45
N TRP A 130 4.66 8.32 22.47
CA TRP A 130 3.27 7.84 22.38
C TRP A 130 2.56 7.74 23.72
N LYS A 131 3.22 8.06 24.83
CA LYS A 131 2.68 7.86 26.19
C LYS A 131 1.38 8.61 26.46
N ASP A 132 1.24 9.80 25.89
CA ASP A 132 0.09 10.68 26.09
C ASP A 132 -0.79 10.80 24.82
N GLU A 133 -0.46 10.02 23.77
CA GLU A 133 -1.21 9.96 22.53
C GLU A 133 -2.30 8.88 22.63
N GLY A 134 -3.40 9.05 21.90
CA GLY A 134 -4.48 8.07 21.86
C GLY A 134 -4.04 6.76 21.16
N GLU A 135 -4.84 5.71 21.33
CA GLU A 135 -4.59 4.39 20.73
C GLU A 135 -4.46 4.45 19.19
N ASP A 136 -5.16 5.39 18.56
CA ASP A 136 -5.13 5.59 17.11
C ASP A 136 -3.78 6.13 16.56
N VAL A 137 -2.94 6.71 17.42
CA VAL A 137 -1.65 7.32 17.03
C VAL A 137 -0.49 6.38 17.32
N ALA A 138 -0.58 5.64 18.41
CA ALA A 138 0.45 4.71 18.85
C ALA A 138 0.37 3.41 18.04
N CYS A 139 1.50 3.01 17.45
CA CYS A 139 1.62 1.81 16.61
C CYS A 139 2.53 0.79 17.29
N PHE A 140 2.08 0.25 18.44
CA PHE A 140 2.89 -0.66 19.25
C PHE A 140 3.09 -2.03 18.62
N ASP A 141 2.17 -2.52 17.80
CA ASP A 141 2.28 -3.73 17.00
C ASP A 141 3.42 -3.60 15.98
N GLY A 142 3.43 -2.55 15.15
CA GLY A 142 4.52 -2.26 14.22
C GLY A 142 5.87 -2.03 14.92
N PHE A 143 5.85 -1.39 16.10
CA PHE A 143 7.05 -1.22 16.93
C PHE A 143 7.62 -2.58 17.40
N ALA A 144 6.76 -3.46 17.93
CA ALA A 144 7.19 -4.79 18.35
C ALA A 144 7.68 -5.61 17.16
N HIS A 145 6.97 -5.55 16.02
CA HIS A 145 7.36 -6.23 14.79
C HIS A 145 8.75 -5.78 14.31
N ALA A 146 9.03 -4.48 14.25
CA ALA A 146 10.35 -3.97 13.88
C ALA A 146 11.47 -4.47 14.81
N ILE A 147 11.21 -4.51 16.12
CA ILE A 147 12.15 -5.07 17.13
C ILE A 147 12.40 -6.56 16.89
N ALA A 148 11.34 -7.33 16.62
CA ALA A 148 11.44 -8.76 16.33
C ALA A 148 12.25 -9.02 15.06
N LEU A 149 11.92 -8.34 13.94
CA LEU A 149 12.62 -8.47 12.67
C LEU A 149 14.12 -8.13 12.78
N LEU A 150 14.47 -7.16 13.61
CA LEU A 150 15.87 -6.81 13.89
C LEU A 150 16.55 -7.77 14.86
N GLY A 151 15.83 -8.52 15.69
CA GLY A 151 16.39 -9.23 16.83
C GLY A 151 17.08 -8.28 17.81
N ALA A 152 16.52 -7.07 18.02
CA ALA A 152 17.12 -6.00 18.82
C ALA A 152 17.02 -6.31 20.30
N GLN A 153 18.08 -6.88 20.87
CA GLN A 153 18.10 -7.44 22.23
C GLN A 153 17.78 -6.40 23.29
N ASP A 154 18.33 -5.20 23.17
CA ASP A 154 18.16 -4.15 24.16
C ASP A 154 16.75 -3.53 24.14
N LEU A 155 16.02 -3.68 23.03
CA LEU A 155 14.66 -3.18 22.86
C LEU A 155 13.58 -4.23 23.13
N ALA A 156 13.90 -5.52 23.09
CA ALA A 156 12.94 -6.59 23.33
C ALA A 156 12.16 -6.45 24.67
N PRO A 157 12.77 -5.98 25.79
CA PRO A 157 12.01 -5.72 27.02
C PRO A 157 10.91 -4.67 26.85
N LEU A 158 11.08 -3.66 25.97
CA LEU A 158 10.08 -2.63 25.72
C LEU A 158 8.88 -3.21 24.95
N ALA A 159 9.14 -4.03 23.91
CA ALA A 159 8.08 -4.73 23.19
C ALA A 159 7.27 -5.67 24.11
N ARG A 160 7.97 -6.47 24.94
CA ARG A 160 7.31 -7.35 25.90
C ARG A 160 6.47 -6.60 26.92
N ALA A 161 6.94 -5.43 27.38
CA ALA A 161 6.18 -4.58 28.27
C ALA A 161 4.90 -4.01 27.58
N ALA A 162 4.94 -3.74 26.28
CA ALA A 162 3.78 -3.34 25.51
C ALA A 162 2.70 -4.43 25.46
N PHE A 163 3.09 -5.70 25.21
CA PHE A 163 2.17 -6.85 25.32
C PHE A 163 1.60 -7.01 26.73
N GLU A 164 2.44 -6.93 27.78
CA GLU A 164 2.01 -7.05 29.17
C GLU A 164 1.08 -5.91 29.61
N GLY A 165 1.26 -4.73 29.01
CA GLY A 165 0.44 -3.55 29.22
C GLY A 165 -0.88 -3.54 28.43
N GLY A 166 -1.11 -4.52 27.54
CA GLY A 166 -2.30 -4.55 26.67
C GLY A 166 -2.31 -3.44 25.62
N LEU A 167 -1.12 -2.95 25.20
CA LEU A 167 -0.98 -1.92 24.18
C LEU A 167 -0.93 -2.49 22.76
N ILE A 168 -0.88 -3.82 22.63
CA ILE A 168 -0.89 -4.56 21.37
C ILE A 168 -2.08 -5.50 21.41
N GLU A 169 -2.96 -5.37 20.45
CA GLU A 169 -4.09 -6.28 20.27
C GLU A 169 -3.58 -7.62 19.71
N GLU A 170 -4.06 -8.74 20.27
CA GLU A 170 -3.61 -10.08 19.89
C GLU A 170 -3.96 -10.42 18.43
N GLU A 171 -5.01 -9.81 17.91
CA GLU A 171 -5.47 -9.90 16.53
C GLU A 171 -4.50 -9.22 15.54
N LEU A 172 -3.80 -8.15 15.98
CA LEU A 172 -2.83 -7.44 15.15
C LEU A 172 -1.46 -8.11 15.18
N MET A 173 -1.04 -8.59 16.36
CA MET A 173 0.21 -9.32 16.53
C MET A 173 0.14 -10.18 17.79
N ALA A 174 0.16 -11.50 17.63
CA ALA A 174 0.25 -12.40 18.76
C ALA A 174 1.64 -12.35 19.43
N ARG A 175 1.68 -12.49 20.77
CA ARG A 175 2.94 -12.50 21.50
C ARG A 175 3.86 -13.65 21.05
N GLU A 176 3.29 -14.81 20.77
CA GLU A 176 4.01 -15.98 20.27
C GLU A 176 4.67 -15.70 18.93
N GLU A 177 4.00 -15.00 18.04
CA GLU A 177 4.53 -14.59 16.74
C GLU A 177 5.74 -13.65 16.90
N PHE A 178 5.62 -12.64 17.79
CA PHE A 178 6.76 -11.79 18.13
C PHE A 178 7.98 -12.61 18.57
N GLU A 179 7.80 -13.56 19.50
CA GLU A 179 8.92 -14.36 20.03
C GLU A 179 9.52 -15.29 18.95
N GLU A 180 8.71 -15.83 18.04
CA GLU A 180 9.18 -16.64 16.91
C GLU A 180 10.03 -15.85 15.93
N ILE A 181 9.55 -14.66 15.48
CA ILE A 181 10.31 -13.79 14.58
C ILE A 181 11.58 -13.31 15.26
N TYR A 182 11.49 -12.91 16.53
CA TYR A 182 12.63 -12.47 17.33
C TYR A 182 13.69 -13.56 17.50
N ALA A 183 13.29 -14.80 17.78
CA ALA A 183 14.19 -15.93 17.89
C ALA A 183 14.89 -16.21 16.55
N LEU A 184 14.14 -16.23 15.45
CA LEU A 184 14.69 -16.38 14.10
C LEU A 184 15.76 -15.32 13.80
N ALA A 185 15.47 -14.05 14.08
CA ALA A 185 16.41 -12.94 13.84
C ALA A 185 17.71 -13.06 14.68
N ARG A 186 17.64 -13.76 15.82
CA ARG A 186 18.78 -13.96 16.74
C ARG A 186 19.62 -15.18 16.41
N GLU A 187 19.00 -16.21 15.85
CA GLU A 187 19.63 -17.52 15.62
C GLU A 187 20.22 -17.63 14.21
N GLU A 188 19.59 -16.98 13.23
CA GLU A 188 20.02 -17.04 11.83
C GLU A 188 21.19 -16.09 11.55
N PRO A 189 22.26 -16.57 10.88
CA PRO A 189 23.36 -15.70 10.46
C PRO A 189 22.99 -14.67 9.40
N ASN A 190 21.99 -14.98 8.57
CA ASN A 190 21.47 -14.04 7.56
C ASN A 190 20.54 -13.02 8.23
N PRO A 191 20.93 -11.72 8.32
CA PRO A 191 20.10 -10.71 8.97
C PRO A 191 18.79 -10.44 8.23
N LEU A 192 18.63 -10.92 6.99
CA LEU A 192 17.41 -10.78 6.19
C LEU A 192 16.48 -12.01 6.29
N ALA A 193 16.87 -13.09 6.96
CA ALA A 193 16.05 -14.29 7.07
C ALA A 193 14.64 -14.04 7.67
N PRO A 194 14.46 -13.21 8.71
CA PRO A 194 13.13 -12.87 9.20
C PRO A 194 12.28 -12.16 8.14
N PHE A 195 12.89 -11.25 7.39
CA PHE A 195 12.21 -10.50 6.32
C PHE A 195 11.85 -11.40 5.14
N GLU A 196 12.71 -12.33 4.76
CA GLU A 196 12.45 -13.32 3.71
C GLU A 196 11.26 -14.22 4.09
N ARG A 197 11.17 -14.63 5.37
CA ARG A 197 10.04 -15.41 5.90
C ARG A 197 8.71 -14.64 5.78
N GLU A 198 8.72 -13.35 6.10
CA GLU A 198 7.55 -12.46 6.00
C GLU A 198 7.28 -11.96 4.58
N GLY A 199 8.09 -12.36 3.58
CA GLY A 199 7.96 -11.90 2.20
C GLY A 199 8.35 -10.42 2.00
N LEU A 200 9.07 -9.83 2.95
CA LEU A 200 9.48 -8.43 2.90
C LEU A 200 10.78 -8.28 2.10
N ALA A 201 10.69 -7.58 0.99
CA ALA A 201 11.79 -7.28 0.09
C ALA A 201 11.54 -5.95 -0.65
N PRO A 202 12.56 -5.36 -1.29
CA PRO A 202 12.33 -4.21 -2.17
C PRO A 202 11.32 -4.52 -3.28
N PHE A 203 10.52 -3.53 -3.64
CA PHE A 203 9.51 -3.67 -4.70
C PHE A 203 10.19 -3.92 -6.05
N SER A 204 9.80 -4.98 -6.75
CA SER A 204 10.51 -5.41 -7.97
C SER A 204 9.62 -5.62 -9.19
N ASP A 205 8.35 -6.01 -8.98
CA ASP A 205 7.44 -6.37 -10.08
C ASP A 205 6.00 -6.00 -9.72
N ALA A 206 5.45 -5.03 -10.45
CA ALA A 206 4.08 -4.55 -10.23
C ALA A 206 3.03 -5.63 -10.54
N ILE A 207 3.26 -6.44 -11.57
CA ILE A 207 2.28 -7.45 -11.99
C ILE A 207 2.22 -8.58 -10.98
N LEU A 208 3.38 -9.07 -10.52
CA LEU A 208 3.43 -10.11 -9.48
C LEU A 208 2.85 -9.63 -8.16
N SER A 209 3.15 -8.39 -7.75
CA SER A 209 2.59 -7.81 -6.53
C SER A 209 1.07 -7.68 -6.60
N LEU A 210 0.53 -7.20 -7.72
CA LEU A 210 -0.91 -7.07 -7.94
C LEU A 210 -1.61 -8.44 -7.98
N ALA A 211 -0.99 -9.44 -8.60
CA ALA A 211 -1.52 -10.80 -8.62
C ALA A 211 -1.52 -11.45 -7.22
N ALA A 212 -0.51 -11.14 -6.39
CA ALA A 212 -0.47 -11.62 -5.01
C ALA A 212 -1.58 -10.99 -4.15
N VAL A 213 -1.84 -9.69 -4.32
CA VAL A 213 -2.96 -9.00 -3.66
C VAL A 213 -4.30 -9.63 -4.07
N GLU A 214 -4.53 -9.82 -5.38
CA GLU A 214 -5.76 -10.46 -5.87
C GLU A 214 -5.96 -11.86 -5.26
N ALA A 215 -4.90 -12.67 -5.21
CA ALA A 215 -4.95 -13.99 -4.62
C ALA A 215 -5.26 -13.95 -3.12
N ALA A 216 -4.68 -13.02 -2.37
CA ALA A 216 -4.94 -12.86 -0.93
C ALA A 216 -6.39 -12.44 -0.66
N ILE A 217 -6.93 -11.49 -1.42
CA ILE A 217 -8.33 -11.07 -1.34
C ILE A 217 -9.27 -12.24 -1.63
N GLN A 218 -8.98 -13.04 -2.66
CA GLN A 218 -9.79 -14.21 -2.98
C GLN A 218 -9.76 -15.26 -1.87
N MET A 219 -8.60 -15.50 -1.25
CA MET A 219 -8.48 -16.44 -0.13
C MET A 219 -9.27 -15.97 1.09
N ALA A 220 -9.17 -14.68 1.44
CA ALA A 220 -9.93 -14.10 2.54
C ALA A 220 -11.45 -14.21 2.31
N ALA A 221 -11.93 -13.97 1.09
CA ALA A 221 -13.33 -14.11 0.73
C ALA A 221 -13.83 -15.56 0.81
N GLU A 222 -12.96 -16.56 0.57
CA GLU A 222 -13.30 -17.98 0.71
C GLU A 222 -13.36 -18.41 2.19
N GLU A 223 -12.52 -17.85 3.05
CA GLU A 223 -12.47 -18.17 4.49
C GLU A 223 -13.61 -17.53 5.29
N SER A 224 -14.09 -16.36 4.89
CA SER A 224 -15.16 -15.60 5.57
C SER A 224 -16.22 -15.12 4.58
N PRO A 225 -16.98 -16.03 3.95
CA PRO A 225 -17.95 -15.65 2.91
C PRO A 225 -19.14 -14.83 3.43
N GLU A 226 -19.38 -14.77 4.74
CA GLU A 226 -20.49 -14.02 5.34
C GLU A 226 -20.13 -12.59 5.72
N ASP A 227 -18.84 -12.28 5.89
CA ASP A 227 -18.34 -10.95 6.30
C ASP A 227 -17.67 -10.17 5.14
N TYR A 228 -17.46 -10.81 4.00
CA TYR A 228 -16.79 -10.17 2.86
C TYR A 228 -17.79 -9.35 2.04
N ASP A 229 -17.93 -8.08 2.41
CA ASP A 229 -18.57 -7.05 1.57
C ASP A 229 -17.46 -6.39 0.72
N ASP A 230 -17.37 -6.76 -0.54
CA ASP A 230 -16.39 -6.22 -1.48
C ASP A 230 -16.61 -4.72 -1.80
N GLY A 231 -17.63 -4.10 -1.16
CA GLY A 231 -17.97 -2.70 -1.37
C GLY A 231 -18.38 -2.36 -2.81
N LEU A 232 -18.45 -3.36 -3.68
CA LEU A 232 -18.96 -3.17 -5.02
C LEU A 232 -20.49 -3.11 -4.94
N PRO A 233 -21.14 -2.09 -5.48
CA PRO A 233 -22.58 -2.01 -5.49
C PRO A 233 -23.12 -3.24 -6.20
N ASP A 234 -24.04 -3.97 -5.51
CA ASP A 234 -24.74 -5.12 -6.04
C ASP A 234 -25.19 -4.87 -7.48
N ASP A 235 -24.57 -5.57 -8.43
CA ASP A 235 -24.87 -5.49 -9.87
C ASP A 235 -26.22 -6.17 -10.23
N GLU A 236 -27.13 -6.35 -9.25
CA GLU A 236 -28.48 -6.88 -9.52
C GLU A 236 -29.36 -5.97 -10.39
N GLY A 237 -28.84 -4.84 -10.83
CA GLY A 237 -29.60 -3.88 -11.68
C GLY A 237 -28.94 -3.44 -12.97
N ARG A 238 -27.65 -3.66 -13.13
CA ARG A 238 -26.97 -3.32 -14.39
C ARG A 238 -26.73 -4.57 -15.23
N ARG A 239 -27.79 -5.07 -15.87
CA ARG A 239 -27.59 -5.73 -17.15
C ARG A 239 -26.85 -4.71 -18.01
N ALA A 240 -25.58 -5.00 -18.33
CA ALA A 240 -24.85 -4.24 -19.32
C ALA A 240 -25.76 -4.21 -20.57
N GLU A 241 -26.43 -3.09 -20.78
CA GLU A 241 -27.06 -2.86 -22.07
C GLU A 241 -25.91 -2.89 -23.05
N THR A 242 -25.88 -3.98 -23.80
CA THR A 242 -24.93 -4.11 -24.90
C THR A 242 -25.11 -2.86 -25.73
N VAL A 243 -24.13 -1.97 -25.78
CA VAL A 243 -24.16 -0.77 -26.64
C VAL A 243 -24.20 -1.31 -28.06
N VAL A 244 -25.40 -1.53 -28.55
CA VAL A 244 -25.65 -1.95 -29.93
C VAL A 244 -25.26 -0.77 -30.78
N ASN A 245 -24.15 -0.86 -31.51
CA ASN A 245 -23.81 0.14 -32.50
C ASN A 245 -24.95 0.24 -33.53
N PRO A 246 -25.76 1.31 -33.55
CA PRO A 246 -26.93 1.40 -34.41
C PRO A 246 -26.56 1.39 -35.91
N ASN A 247 -25.26 1.52 -36.21
CA ASN A 247 -24.75 1.53 -37.58
C ASN A 247 -23.99 0.25 -37.96
N ARG A 248 -24.12 -0.84 -37.16
CA ARG A 248 -23.37 -2.11 -37.36
C ARG A 248 -23.61 -2.70 -38.76
N ASP A 249 -24.81 -2.56 -39.28
CA ASP A 249 -25.24 -3.17 -40.56
C ASP A 249 -25.16 -2.20 -41.73
N VAL A 250 -24.61 -0.99 -41.51
CA VAL A 250 -24.47 0.04 -42.59
C VAL A 250 -23.11 -0.10 -43.24
N GLY A 251 -23.11 -0.47 -44.50
CA GLY A 251 -21.88 -0.58 -45.32
C GLY A 251 -21.27 0.81 -45.59
N ARG A 252 -19.93 0.87 -45.70
CA ARG A 252 -19.17 2.12 -45.92
C ARG A 252 -19.70 2.93 -47.11
N ASN A 253 -20.26 2.27 -48.14
CA ASN A 253 -20.74 2.88 -49.36
C ASN A 253 -22.27 3.10 -49.40
N ASP A 254 -23.00 2.63 -48.38
CA ASP A 254 -24.46 2.79 -48.30
C ASP A 254 -24.86 4.23 -48.01
N PRO A 255 -26.12 4.63 -48.35
CA PRO A 255 -26.65 5.92 -47.98
C PRO A 255 -26.60 6.10 -46.46
N CYS A 256 -26.16 7.28 -45.98
CA CYS A 256 -26.06 7.53 -44.57
C CYS A 256 -27.43 7.54 -43.90
N PRO A 257 -27.65 6.80 -42.82
CA PRO A 257 -28.95 6.75 -42.13
C PRO A 257 -29.38 8.07 -41.50
N CYS A 258 -28.50 9.06 -41.41
CA CYS A 258 -28.87 10.43 -40.97
C CYS A 258 -29.70 11.22 -41.99
N GLY A 259 -29.99 10.67 -43.17
CA GLY A 259 -30.79 11.35 -44.18
C GLY A 259 -30.06 12.41 -45.02
N SER A 260 -28.74 12.55 -44.87
CA SER A 260 -27.94 13.56 -45.61
C SER A 260 -27.76 13.31 -47.09
N GLY A 261 -28.19 12.15 -47.61
CA GLY A 261 -27.99 11.73 -49.01
C GLY A 261 -26.52 11.40 -49.37
N LYS A 262 -25.57 11.50 -48.43
CA LYS A 262 -24.17 11.17 -48.64
C LYS A 262 -23.91 9.70 -48.29
N LYS A 263 -22.84 9.12 -48.86
CA LYS A 263 -22.38 7.78 -48.44
C LYS A 263 -21.90 7.80 -46.97
N PHE A 264 -22.17 6.73 -46.24
CA PHE A 264 -21.86 6.61 -44.82
C PHE A 264 -20.40 7.01 -44.48
N LYS A 265 -19.42 6.52 -45.25
CA LYS A 265 -17.99 6.86 -45.08
C LYS A 265 -17.64 8.35 -45.32
N LYS A 266 -18.54 9.15 -45.90
CA LYS A 266 -18.37 10.59 -46.16
C LYS A 266 -19.29 11.44 -45.28
N CYS A 267 -19.92 10.86 -44.28
CA CYS A 267 -20.84 11.48 -43.35
C CYS A 267 -20.59 10.98 -41.92
N CYS A 268 -21.51 10.20 -41.33
CA CYS A 268 -21.39 9.73 -39.95
C CYS A 268 -20.33 8.64 -39.73
N GLY A 269 -19.81 8.04 -40.77
CA GLY A 269 -18.70 7.08 -40.73
C GLY A 269 -17.32 7.68 -41.11
N ALA A 270 -17.19 9.01 -41.08
CA ALA A 270 -15.97 9.73 -41.44
C ALA A 270 -15.07 10.06 -40.21
N ALA A 271 -15.40 9.54 -39.02
CA ALA A 271 -14.56 9.68 -37.78
C ALA A 271 -13.45 8.64 -37.72
#